data_69fb0073288517e174ae1784d6305b10
#
_entry.id   69fb0073288517e174ae1784d6305b10
#
_cell.length_a   1.000
_cell.length_b   1.000
_cell.length_c   1.000
_cell.angle_alpha   90.00
_cell.angle_beta   90.00
_cell.angle_gamma   90.00
#
_symmetry.space_group_name_H-M   'P 1'
#
loop_
_entity.id
_entity.type
_entity.pdbx_description
1 polymer ?
#
loop_
_entity_poly.entity_id
_entity_poly.type
_entity_poly.pdbx_seq_one_letter_code
_entity_poly.pdbx_strand_id
1 'polypeptide(L)'
;MKIWHISDTHTYHDLLTIPNGIDLVIHSGDCSNPRDPYNNEPEVRDFIDWYKELPIKNKIYVAGNHDTSIEKRLVTKKDFEDNGIIYLENEYVTIDGIKIFGSPHTPQFGQWAFMKERTKLERLWRLAIHEPCDIIVVHGPPKGCLDKSYDRNNNMESCGDKSLLNLVLDMQPVYMLFGHIHNCKDIINAGMLKLSGYDTWFSNGSVVTDGKFGKLTSNGNILEI
;
A
#
# COMPACT_ATOMS: atom_id res chain seq x y z
N MET A 1 -18.51 -1.93 7.79
CA MET A 1 -18.01 -1.48 6.46
C MET A 1 -17.23 -2.61 5.84
N LYS A 2 -17.52 -2.97 4.57
CA LYS A 2 -16.76 -3.99 3.84
C LYS A 2 -15.73 -3.33 2.92
N ILE A 3 -14.45 -3.68 3.09
CA ILE A 3 -13.32 -3.02 2.43
C ILE A 3 -12.62 -4.01 1.49
N TRP A 4 -12.31 -3.58 0.27
CA TRP A 4 -11.43 -4.29 -0.63
C TRP A 4 -10.04 -3.66 -0.59
N HIS A 5 -9.05 -4.38 -0.06
CA HIS A 5 -7.66 -3.95 0.00
C HIS A 5 -6.84 -4.61 -1.08
N ILE A 6 -6.26 -3.80 -1.95
CA ILE A 6 -5.35 -4.18 -3.05
C ILE A 6 -4.08 -3.34 -3.00
N SER A 7 -3.01 -3.85 -3.59
CA SER A 7 -1.72 -3.18 -3.74
C SER A 7 -0.94 -3.78 -4.91
N ASP A 8 0.07 -3.05 -5.37
CA ASP A 8 1.06 -3.57 -6.32
C ASP A 8 0.38 -4.16 -7.57
N THR A 9 -0.49 -3.38 -8.18
CA THR A 9 -1.20 -3.81 -9.40
C THR A 9 -0.33 -3.76 -10.63
N HIS A 10 0.71 -2.92 -10.68
CA HIS A 10 1.70 -2.88 -11.75
C HIS A 10 1.09 -3.01 -13.15
N THR A 11 0.04 -2.22 -13.42
CA THR A 11 -0.77 -2.22 -14.66
C THR A 11 -1.64 -3.47 -14.89
N TYR A 12 -1.72 -4.40 -13.94
CA TYR A 12 -2.63 -5.55 -14.04
C TYR A 12 -4.03 -5.28 -13.44
N HIS A 13 -4.34 -4.02 -13.11
CA HIS A 13 -5.61 -3.64 -12.46
C HIS A 13 -6.85 -4.07 -13.25
N ASP A 14 -6.83 -4.01 -14.58
CA ASP A 14 -7.93 -4.44 -15.45
C ASP A 14 -8.26 -5.94 -15.35
N LEU A 15 -7.34 -6.75 -14.85
CA LEU A 15 -7.52 -8.19 -14.68
C LEU A 15 -8.15 -8.57 -13.34
N LEU A 16 -8.32 -7.60 -12.43
CA LEU A 16 -8.90 -7.85 -11.12
C LEU A 16 -10.42 -8.08 -11.23
N THR A 17 -10.91 -9.04 -10.46
CA THR A 17 -12.35 -9.28 -10.32
C THR A 17 -12.89 -8.40 -9.20
N ILE A 18 -13.80 -7.48 -9.53
CA ILE A 18 -14.40 -6.58 -8.54
C ILE A 18 -15.33 -7.39 -7.62
N PRO A 19 -15.07 -7.44 -6.28
CA PRO A 19 -15.93 -8.18 -5.37
C PRO A 19 -17.27 -7.47 -5.17
N ASN A 20 -18.32 -8.23 -4.87
CA ASN A 20 -19.65 -7.69 -4.62
C ASN A 20 -19.79 -7.08 -3.22
N GLY A 21 -20.57 -6.02 -3.12
CA GLY A 21 -20.97 -5.42 -1.84
C GLY A 21 -19.82 -4.75 -1.09
N ILE A 22 -18.89 -4.13 -1.81
CA ILE A 22 -17.78 -3.37 -1.24
C ILE A 22 -18.22 -1.91 -1.02
N ASP A 23 -17.98 -1.39 0.18
CA ASP A 23 -18.28 -0.01 0.57
C ASP A 23 -17.08 0.93 0.30
N LEU A 24 -15.87 0.40 0.43
CA LEU A 24 -14.61 1.14 0.29
C LEU A 24 -13.55 0.26 -0.39
N VAL A 25 -12.84 0.80 -1.38
CA VAL A 25 -11.62 0.18 -1.90
C VAL A 25 -10.40 1.01 -1.49
N ILE A 26 -9.35 0.33 -1.03
CA ILE A 26 -8.08 0.93 -0.64
C ILE A 26 -6.96 0.29 -1.46
N HIS A 27 -6.23 1.12 -2.22
CA HIS A 27 -5.02 0.70 -2.91
C HIS A 27 -3.80 1.26 -2.19
N SER A 28 -2.90 0.39 -1.74
CA SER A 28 -1.75 0.77 -0.92
C SER A 28 -0.43 0.92 -1.69
N GLY A 29 -0.51 1.27 -2.99
CA GLY A 29 0.63 1.74 -3.78
C GLY A 29 1.07 0.79 -4.89
N ASP A 30 1.98 1.30 -5.73
CA ASP A 30 2.57 0.62 -6.88
C ASP A 30 1.52 0.20 -7.92
N CYS A 31 0.78 1.19 -8.46
CA CYS A 31 -0.11 0.97 -9.59
C CYS A 31 0.64 0.87 -10.93
N SER A 32 1.86 1.37 -10.99
CA SER A 32 2.68 1.57 -12.19
C SER A 32 4.05 0.87 -12.10
N ASN A 33 4.82 0.87 -13.19
CA ASN A 33 6.10 0.16 -13.32
C ASN A 33 7.32 1.04 -13.57
N PRO A 34 7.32 1.99 -14.57
CA PRO A 34 8.53 2.65 -15.01
C PRO A 34 9.17 3.49 -13.92
N ARG A 35 10.50 3.43 -13.85
CA ARG A 35 11.27 4.27 -12.94
C ARG A 35 11.38 5.72 -13.43
N ASP A 36 11.39 5.94 -14.74
CA ASP A 36 11.36 7.27 -15.32
C ASP A 36 9.98 7.90 -15.13
N PRO A 37 9.87 9.07 -14.50
CA PRO A 37 8.58 9.63 -14.15
C PRO A 37 7.73 10.04 -15.36
N TYR A 38 8.33 10.39 -16.50
CA TYR A 38 7.59 10.74 -17.72
C TYR A 38 7.00 9.51 -18.41
N ASN A 39 7.70 8.37 -18.34
CA ASN A 39 7.17 7.09 -18.82
C ASN A 39 6.19 6.47 -17.82
N ASN A 40 6.27 6.84 -16.55
CA ASN A 40 5.41 6.39 -15.47
C ASN A 40 4.04 7.08 -15.47
N GLU A 41 4.00 8.38 -15.80
CA GLU A 41 2.78 9.19 -15.80
C GLU A 41 1.61 8.55 -16.58
N PRO A 42 1.79 8.05 -17.83
CA PRO A 42 0.70 7.42 -18.58
C PRO A 42 0.09 6.21 -17.84
N GLU A 43 0.92 5.37 -17.19
CA GLU A 43 0.43 4.20 -16.45
C GLU A 43 -0.37 4.60 -15.20
N VAL A 44 0.07 5.66 -14.48
CA VAL A 44 -0.68 6.19 -13.34
C VAL A 44 -2.02 6.80 -13.78
N ARG A 45 -2.07 7.49 -14.93
CA ARG A 45 -3.32 8.04 -15.47
C ARG A 45 -4.28 6.95 -15.92
N ASP A 46 -3.79 5.89 -16.55
CA ASP A 46 -4.57 4.71 -16.91
C ASP A 46 -5.17 4.04 -15.66
N PHE A 47 -4.39 3.89 -14.60
CA PHE A 47 -4.89 3.41 -13.32
C PHE A 47 -5.99 4.33 -12.73
N ILE A 48 -5.81 5.66 -12.76
CA ILE A 48 -6.83 6.61 -12.29
C ILE A 48 -8.13 6.42 -13.07
N ASP A 49 -8.04 6.27 -14.40
CA ASP A 49 -9.19 6.06 -15.27
C ASP A 49 -9.93 4.76 -14.95
N TRP A 50 -9.23 3.67 -14.71
CA TRP A 50 -9.82 2.42 -14.25
C TRP A 50 -10.43 2.55 -12.85
N TYR A 51 -9.68 3.15 -11.90
CA TYR A 51 -10.08 3.19 -10.49
C TYR A 51 -11.33 4.04 -10.25
N LYS A 52 -11.49 5.14 -10.98
CA LYS A 52 -12.69 6.00 -10.89
C LYS A 52 -13.95 5.26 -11.34
N GLU A 53 -13.85 4.37 -12.36
CA GLU A 53 -14.98 3.63 -12.93
C GLU A 53 -15.44 2.45 -12.03
N LEU A 54 -14.70 2.08 -11.00
CA LEU A 54 -15.13 1.04 -10.06
C LEU A 54 -16.48 1.39 -9.45
N PRO A 55 -17.46 0.47 -9.43
CA PRO A 55 -18.79 0.69 -8.85
C PRO A 55 -18.76 0.66 -7.31
N ILE A 56 -17.79 1.34 -6.72
CA ILE A 56 -17.55 1.45 -5.30
C ILE A 56 -17.54 2.93 -4.93
N LYS A 57 -18.36 3.30 -3.92
CA LYS A 57 -18.58 4.70 -3.56
C LYS A 57 -17.30 5.39 -3.09
N ASN A 58 -16.57 4.75 -2.17
CA ASN A 58 -15.38 5.34 -1.55
C ASN A 58 -14.12 4.67 -2.09
N LYS A 59 -13.15 5.48 -2.52
CA LYS A 59 -11.90 5.04 -3.11
C LYS A 59 -10.73 5.78 -2.47
N ILE A 60 -9.80 5.04 -1.87
CA ILE A 60 -8.56 5.60 -1.30
C ILE A 60 -7.36 5.07 -2.09
N TYR A 61 -6.45 5.97 -2.41
CA TYR A 61 -5.15 5.65 -2.99
C TYR A 61 -4.01 6.19 -2.12
N VAL A 62 -3.04 5.35 -1.84
CA VAL A 62 -1.73 5.70 -1.27
C VAL A 62 -0.69 5.31 -2.32
N ALA A 63 0.25 6.17 -2.66
CA ALA A 63 1.28 5.85 -3.64
C ALA A 63 2.31 4.85 -3.10
N GLY A 64 3.03 4.18 -4.01
CA GLY A 64 4.16 3.32 -3.68
C GLY A 64 5.47 3.79 -4.32
N ASN A 65 6.49 2.95 -4.22
CA ASN A 65 7.82 3.35 -4.71
C ASN A 65 7.94 3.34 -6.24
N HIS A 66 7.12 2.60 -6.94
CA HIS A 66 7.07 2.66 -8.41
C HIS A 66 6.30 3.87 -8.94
N ASP A 67 5.52 4.57 -8.13
CA ASP A 67 4.70 5.70 -8.56
C ASP A 67 5.51 7.01 -8.65
N THR A 68 6.56 6.97 -9.46
CA THR A 68 7.58 8.02 -9.57
C THR A 68 7.04 9.34 -10.13
N SER A 69 6.03 9.30 -11.00
CA SER A 69 5.37 10.50 -11.53
C SER A 69 4.59 11.26 -10.45
N ILE A 70 4.09 10.54 -9.43
CA ILE A 70 3.39 11.16 -8.28
C ILE A 70 4.40 11.87 -7.38
N GLU A 71 5.52 11.24 -7.02
CA GLU A 71 6.59 11.90 -6.24
C GLU A 71 7.09 13.15 -6.95
N LYS A 72 7.24 13.11 -8.29
CA LYS A 72 7.69 14.24 -9.10
C LYS A 72 6.61 15.27 -9.41
N ARG A 73 5.38 15.04 -8.90
CA ARG A 73 4.23 15.94 -9.10
C ARG A 73 3.83 16.16 -10.57
N LEU A 74 4.14 15.19 -11.46
CA LEU A 74 3.58 15.12 -12.81
C LEU A 74 2.12 14.67 -12.74
N VAL A 75 1.81 13.74 -11.82
CA VAL A 75 0.46 13.43 -11.35
C VAL A 75 0.33 13.94 -9.92
N THR A 76 -0.67 14.74 -9.64
CA THR A 76 -0.85 15.44 -8.37
C THR A 76 -2.04 14.88 -7.58
N LYS A 77 -2.13 15.24 -6.30
CA LYS A 77 -3.31 14.94 -5.46
C LYS A 77 -4.61 15.38 -6.14
N LYS A 78 -4.59 16.54 -6.80
CA LYS A 78 -5.75 17.07 -7.51
C LYS A 78 -6.22 16.18 -8.66
N ASP A 79 -5.30 15.50 -9.36
CA ASP A 79 -5.67 14.58 -10.44
C ASP A 79 -6.48 13.39 -9.90
N PHE A 80 -6.19 12.91 -8.69
CA PHE A 80 -7.00 11.89 -8.00
C PHE A 80 -8.33 12.45 -7.52
N GLU A 81 -8.34 13.59 -6.83
CA GLU A 81 -9.53 14.21 -6.25
C GLU A 81 -10.56 14.62 -7.31
N ASP A 82 -10.13 15.16 -8.46
CA ASP A 82 -11.00 15.50 -9.60
C ASP A 82 -11.70 14.26 -10.19
N ASN A 83 -11.17 13.05 -9.92
CA ASN A 83 -11.73 11.76 -10.33
C ASN A 83 -12.43 11.01 -9.17
N GLY A 84 -12.72 11.67 -8.06
CA GLY A 84 -13.43 11.08 -6.92
C GLY A 84 -12.62 10.07 -6.11
N ILE A 85 -11.28 10.13 -6.19
CA ILE A 85 -10.35 9.27 -5.47
C ILE A 85 -9.69 10.08 -4.35
N ILE A 86 -9.75 9.61 -3.13
CA ILE A 86 -9.07 10.22 -1.98
C ILE A 86 -7.59 9.78 -2.00
N TYR A 87 -6.69 10.71 -2.31
CA TYR A 87 -5.24 10.47 -2.25
C TYR A 87 -4.69 10.87 -0.89
N LEU A 88 -3.95 9.96 -0.22
CA LEU A 88 -3.36 10.21 1.08
C LEU A 88 -1.83 10.19 1.03
N GLU A 89 -1.21 11.27 1.50
CA GLU A 89 0.25 11.40 1.65
C GLU A 89 0.59 12.01 3.01
N ASN A 90 0.77 11.17 4.02
CA ASN A 90 0.95 11.53 5.44
C ASN A 90 -0.26 12.28 6.02
N GLU A 91 -1.44 11.85 5.68
CA GLU A 91 -2.71 12.51 6.00
C GLU A 91 -3.74 11.53 6.55
N TYR A 92 -4.73 12.07 7.25
CA TYR A 92 -5.90 11.35 7.72
C TYR A 92 -7.14 11.68 6.89
N VAL A 93 -8.03 10.71 6.78
CA VAL A 93 -9.40 10.90 6.31
C VAL A 93 -10.36 10.13 7.23
N THR A 94 -11.60 10.60 7.35
CA THR A 94 -12.66 9.86 8.05
C THR A 94 -13.78 9.56 7.06
N ILE A 95 -14.15 8.28 6.93
CA ILE A 95 -15.22 7.79 6.07
C ILE A 95 -16.20 6.98 6.92
N ASP A 96 -17.45 7.41 6.99
CA ASP A 96 -18.52 6.78 7.76
C ASP A 96 -18.13 6.45 9.23
N GLY A 97 -17.36 7.35 9.86
CA GLY A 97 -16.87 7.23 11.24
C GLY A 97 -15.54 6.47 11.38
N ILE A 98 -15.04 5.82 10.36
CA ILE A 98 -13.75 5.11 10.36
C ILE A 98 -12.63 6.08 10.01
N LYS A 99 -11.66 6.25 10.91
CA LYS A 99 -10.50 7.13 10.73
C LYS A 99 -9.33 6.35 10.12
N ILE A 100 -8.84 6.82 9.00
CA ILE A 100 -7.81 6.16 8.17
C ILE A 100 -6.62 7.10 8.00
N PHE A 101 -5.42 6.64 8.29
CA PHE A 101 -4.16 7.32 7.97
C PHE A 101 -3.52 6.70 6.72
N GLY A 102 -2.95 7.51 5.82
CA GLY A 102 -2.24 7.05 4.62
C GLY A 102 -0.86 7.66 4.42
N SER A 103 0.14 6.84 4.07
CA SER A 103 1.52 7.29 3.78
C SER A 103 2.21 6.40 2.73
N PRO A 104 2.89 6.99 1.72
CA PRO A 104 3.54 6.24 0.64
C PRO A 104 4.93 5.70 1.00
N HIS A 105 5.49 6.05 2.15
CA HIS A 105 6.91 5.85 2.41
C HIS A 105 7.31 4.41 2.69
N THR A 106 8.50 4.02 2.17
CA THR A 106 9.15 2.73 2.42
C THR A 106 10.59 2.92 2.89
N PRO A 107 11.19 1.91 3.56
CA PRO A 107 12.62 1.89 3.81
C PRO A 107 13.42 1.94 2.52
N GLN A 108 14.52 2.70 2.54
CA GLN A 108 15.38 2.85 1.36
C GLN A 108 16.16 1.56 1.09
N PHE A 109 16.03 1.03 -0.13
CA PHE A 109 16.84 -0.07 -0.67
C PHE A 109 17.43 0.25 -2.06
N GLY A 110 17.08 1.39 -2.63
CA GLY A 110 17.52 1.84 -3.94
C GLY A 110 17.27 3.33 -4.15
N GLN A 111 16.93 3.69 -5.39
CA GLN A 111 16.57 5.06 -5.80
C GLN A 111 15.21 5.01 -6.51
N TRP A 112 14.15 4.74 -5.76
CA TRP A 112 12.77 4.78 -6.18
C TRP A 112 12.03 5.91 -5.47
N ALA A 113 10.76 6.13 -5.83
CA ALA A 113 9.94 7.14 -5.18
C ALA A 113 9.69 6.84 -3.70
N PHE A 114 9.40 7.87 -2.91
CA PHE A 114 8.96 7.82 -1.52
C PHE A 114 9.84 7.02 -0.55
N MET A 115 11.07 6.69 -0.94
CA MET A 115 12.01 5.98 -0.07
C MET A 115 12.67 6.92 0.92
N LYS A 116 12.84 6.44 2.14
CA LYS A 116 13.56 7.15 3.21
C LYS A 116 14.47 6.21 3.99
N GLU A 117 15.59 6.74 4.46
CA GLU A 117 16.43 6.06 5.46
C GLU A 117 15.60 5.70 6.70
N ARG A 118 15.86 4.54 7.32
CA ARG A 118 15.09 4.04 8.46
C ARG A 118 15.02 5.01 9.64
N THR A 119 16.09 5.75 9.92
CA THR A 119 16.12 6.79 10.96
C THR A 119 15.20 7.97 10.65
N LYS A 120 15.07 8.32 9.37
CA LYS A 120 14.14 9.37 8.92
C LYS A 120 12.69 8.88 8.94
N LEU A 121 12.45 7.59 8.67
CA LEU A 121 11.12 6.97 8.79
C LEU A 121 10.64 6.97 10.23
N GLU A 122 11.48 6.59 11.19
CA GLU A 122 11.11 6.63 12.61
C GLU A 122 10.63 8.02 13.04
N ARG A 123 11.36 9.06 12.62
CA ARG A 123 10.94 10.45 12.89
C ARG A 123 9.64 10.80 12.18
N LEU A 124 9.49 10.36 10.93
CA LEU A 124 8.28 10.60 10.14
C LEU A 124 7.06 10.01 10.82
N TRP A 125 7.11 8.72 11.22
CA TRP A 125 5.99 8.03 11.85
C TRP A 125 5.55 8.74 13.13
N ARG A 126 6.49 9.14 13.98
CA ARG A 126 6.19 9.86 15.22
C ARG A 126 5.51 11.22 14.99
N LEU A 127 5.80 11.88 13.88
CA LEU A 127 5.23 13.20 13.55
C LEU A 127 3.92 13.10 12.78
N ALA A 128 3.83 12.14 11.86
CA ALA A 128 2.68 12.01 10.97
C ALA A 128 1.54 11.22 11.61
N ILE A 129 1.87 10.14 12.36
CA ILE A 129 0.87 9.29 13.03
C ILE A 129 0.82 9.71 14.51
N HIS A 130 0.10 10.81 14.78
CA HIS A 130 0.04 11.45 16.10
C HIS A 130 -1.31 11.33 16.79
N GLU A 131 -2.30 10.71 16.14
CA GLU A 131 -3.63 10.48 16.67
C GLU A 131 -4.05 9.03 16.47
N PRO A 132 -4.85 8.43 17.40
CA PRO A 132 -5.45 7.12 17.19
C PRO A 132 -6.28 7.08 15.89
N CYS A 133 -6.16 5.98 15.15
CA CYS A 133 -6.96 5.72 13.96
C CYS A 133 -7.31 4.23 13.87
N ASP A 134 -8.36 3.93 13.12
CA ASP A 134 -8.85 2.57 12.96
C ASP A 134 -8.04 1.78 11.93
N ILE A 135 -7.55 2.48 10.90
CA ILE A 135 -6.79 1.87 9.80
C ILE A 135 -5.53 2.71 9.52
N ILE A 136 -4.39 2.04 9.45
CA ILE A 136 -3.14 2.61 8.95
C ILE A 136 -2.82 1.98 7.60
N VAL A 137 -2.61 2.81 6.58
CA VAL A 137 -2.23 2.40 5.22
C VAL A 137 -0.84 2.95 4.92
N VAL A 138 0.16 2.08 4.79
CA VAL A 138 1.53 2.46 4.41
C VAL A 138 2.02 1.51 3.34
N HIS A 139 2.62 2.02 2.26
CA HIS A 139 3.03 1.13 1.17
C HIS A 139 4.00 0.03 1.63
N GLY A 140 5.04 0.37 2.41
CA GLY A 140 5.99 -0.61 2.94
C GLY A 140 5.47 -1.37 4.18
N PRO A 141 5.80 -2.68 4.32
CA PRO A 141 5.36 -3.49 5.45
C PRO A 141 6.04 -3.12 6.77
N PRO A 142 5.37 -3.35 7.92
CA PRO A 142 6.04 -3.43 9.22
C PRO A 142 6.93 -4.67 9.29
N LYS A 143 8.05 -4.57 10.03
CA LYS A 143 9.04 -5.65 10.12
C LYS A 143 8.45 -6.93 10.73
N GLY A 144 8.64 -8.06 10.04
CA GLY A 144 8.18 -9.37 10.46
C GLY A 144 6.74 -9.70 10.08
N CYS A 145 6.05 -8.78 9.38
CA CYS A 145 4.67 -8.96 8.97
C CYS A 145 4.57 -9.09 7.45
N LEU A 146 4.52 -10.33 6.92
CA LEU A 146 4.37 -10.61 5.47
C LEU A 146 5.39 -9.81 4.63
N ASP A 147 6.66 -9.81 5.04
CA ASP A 147 7.72 -8.93 4.56
C ASP A 147 8.99 -9.68 4.16
N LYS A 148 8.87 -10.98 3.86
CA LYS A 148 10.02 -11.84 3.53
C LYS A 148 10.44 -11.68 2.09
N SER A 149 11.76 -11.53 1.85
CA SER A 149 12.37 -11.53 0.54
C SER A 149 13.74 -12.20 0.59
N TYR A 150 14.38 -12.37 -0.57
CA TYR A 150 15.75 -12.89 -0.66
C TYR A 150 16.74 -11.73 -0.82
N ASP A 151 17.83 -11.76 -0.05
CA ASP A 151 18.96 -10.87 -0.24
C ASP A 151 19.78 -11.26 -1.51
N ARG A 152 20.82 -10.47 -1.81
CA ARG A 152 21.71 -10.73 -2.97
C ARG A 152 22.47 -12.05 -2.90
N ASN A 153 22.57 -12.64 -1.70
CA ASN A 153 23.23 -13.93 -1.45
C ASN A 153 22.21 -15.08 -1.39
N ASN A 154 20.95 -14.83 -1.76
CA ASN A 154 19.85 -15.78 -1.68
C ASN A 154 19.53 -16.26 -0.25
N ASN A 155 19.80 -15.44 0.77
CA ASN A 155 19.32 -15.66 2.13
C ASN A 155 17.96 -14.96 2.32
N MET A 156 17.05 -15.65 2.99
CA MET A 156 15.74 -15.08 3.33
C MET A 156 15.88 -14.02 4.43
N GLU A 157 15.40 -12.83 4.19
CA GLU A 157 15.40 -11.73 5.15
C GLU A 157 14.02 -11.08 5.30
N SER A 158 13.85 -10.34 6.40
CA SER A 158 12.69 -9.52 6.70
C SER A 158 12.98 -8.08 6.32
N CYS A 159 12.28 -7.54 5.32
CA CYS A 159 12.56 -6.25 4.69
C CYS A 159 11.84 -5.07 5.35
N GLY A 160 10.78 -5.31 6.11
CA GLY A 160 9.91 -4.30 6.69
C GLY A 160 10.56 -3.32 7.66
N ASP A 161 9.81 -2.32 8.07
CA ASP A 161 10.26 -1.25 8.98
C ASP A 161 9.94 -1.57 10.45
N LYS A 162 10.99 -1.57 11.30
CA LYS A 162 10.85 -1.88 12.73
C LYS A 162 10.16 -0.75 13.50
N SER A 163 10.41 0.49 13.13
CA SER A 163 9.82 1.64 13.82
C SER A 163 8.31 1.73 13.54
N LEU A 164 7.90 1.38 12.31
CA LEU A 164 6.48 1.25 11.96
C LEU A 164 5.83 0.11 12.75
N LEU A 165 6.48 -1.06 12.86
CA LEU A 165 5.95 -2.15 13.68
C LEU A 165 5.70 -1.71 15.12
N ASN A 166 6.70 -1.10 15.76
CA ASN A 166 6.59 -0.64 17.15
C ASN A 166 5.41 0.33 17.32
N LEU A 167 5.28 1.31 16.42
CA LEU A 167 4.19 2.27 16.46
C LEU A 167 2.83 1.60 16.30
N VAL A 168 2.68 0.68 15.34
CA VAL A 168 1.41 -0.05 15.12
C VAL A 168 1.05 -0.90 16.35
N LEU A 169 2.02 -1.55 16.99
CA LEU A 169 1.79 -2.33 18.22
C LEU A 169 1.40 -1.46 19.41
N ASP A 170 1.92 -0.24 19.49
CA ASP A 170 1.56 0.73 20.53
C ASP A 170 0.16 1.32 20.31
N MET A 171 -0.18 1.63 19.06
CA MET A 171 -1.47 2.26 18.71
C MET A 171 -2.63 1.28 18.56
N GLN A 172 -2.35 0.05 18.17
CA GLN A 172 -3.30 -1.03 17.95
C GLN A 172 -4.51 -0.63 17.05
N PRO A 173 -4.28 -0.14 15.82
CA PRO A 173 -5.37 0.04 14.87
C PRO A 173 -6.06 -1.30 14.59
N VAL A 174 -7.30 -1.27 14.12
CA VAL A 174 -7.99 -2.52 13.69
C VAL A 174 -7.24 -3.18 12.54
N TYR A 175 -6.79 -2.35 11.58
CA TYR A 175 -6.04 -2.84 10.42
C TYR A 175 -4.76 -2.02 10.16
N MET A 176 -3.69 -2.75 9.81
CA MET A 176 -2.48 -2.22 9.17
C MET A 176 -2.40 -2.77 7.74
N LEU A 177 -2.55 -1.89 6.74
CA LEU A 177 -2.61 -2.25 5.31
C LEU A 177 -1.33 -1.84 4.60
N PHE A 178 -0.79 -2.72 3.76
CA PHE A 178 0.46 -2.49 3.03
C PHE A 178 0.57 -3.39 1.79
N GLY A 179 1.65 -3.25 1.04
CA GLY A 179 2.04 -4.06 -0.10
C GLY A 179 3.54 -4.19 -0.21
N HIS A 180 4.12 -3.77 -1.35
CA HIS A 180 5.54 -3.62 -1.61
C HIS A 180 6.34 -4.93 -1.69
N ILE A 181 6.15 -5.86 -0.77
CA ILE A 181 6.84 -7.14 -0.77
C ILE A 181 5.91 -8.20 -1.34
N HIS A 182 6.16 -8.56 -2.59
CA HIS A 182 5.32 -9.49 -3.35
C HIS A 182 5.57 -10.96 -2.96
N ASN A 183 4.70 -11.83 -3.45
CA ASN A 183 4.99 -13.26 -3.46
C ASN A 183 6.18 -13.54 -4.38
N CYS A 184 7.13 -14.30 -3.91
CA CYS A 184 8.29 -14.70 -4.71
C CYS A 184 8.69 -16.14 -4.42
N LYS A 185 9.04 -16.91 -5.47
CA LYS A 185 9.50 -18.29 -5.37
C LYS A 185 8.68 -19.11 -4.35
N ASP A 186 9.26 -19.39 -3.17
CA ASP A 186 8.67 -20.22 -2.11
C ASP A 186 8.08 -19.36 -0.96
N ILE A 187 8.02 -18.03 -1.13
CA ILE A 187 7.56 -17.09 -0.11
C ILE A 187 6.20 -16.53 -0.51
N ILE A 188 5.23 -16.67 0.38
CA ILE A 188 3.90 -16.05 0.25
C ILE A 188 3.82 -14.89 1.25
N ASN A 189 3.73 -13.67 0.72
CA ASN A 189 3.53 -12.45 1.49
C ASN A 189 2.09 -11.91 1.35
N ALA A 190 1.48 -12.01 0.17
CA ALA A 190 0.09 -11.58 -0.01
C ALA A 190 -0.86 -12.36 0.90
N GLY A 191 -1.74 -11.64 1.59
CA GLY A 191 -2.71 -12.22 2.53
C GLY A 191 -2.79 -11.46 3.84
N MET A 192 -3.25 -12.14 4.88
CA MET A 192 -3.52 -11.54 6.19
C MET A 192 -2.79 -12.28 7.32
N LEU A 193 -2.35 -11.53 8.32
CA LEU A 193 -1.66 -12.03 9.51
C LEU A 193 -2.22 -11.34 10.75
N LYS A 194 -2.32 -12.07 11.86
CA LYS A 194 -2.55 -11.52 13.20
C LYS A 194 -1.41 -11.95 14.13
N LEU A 195 -0.77 -11.02 14.80
CA LEU A 195 0.29 -11.34 15.77
C LEU A 195 -0.33 -11.80 17.10
N SER A 196 0.29 -12.79 17.74
CA SER A 196 -0.16 -13.28 19.04
C SER A 196 -0.08 -12.17 20.09
N GLY A 197 -1.18 -11.97 20.83
CA GLY A 197 -1.27 -10.94 21.88
C GLY A 197 -1.66 -9.54 21.40
N TYR A 198 -1.98 -9.36 20.11
CA TYR A 198 -2.42 -8.09 19.53
C TYR A 198 -3.72 -8.25 18.76
N ASP A 199 -4.54 -7.21 18.74
CA ASP A 199 -5.82 -7.24 18.03
C ASP A 199 -5.75 -6.73 16.59
N THR A 200 -4.67 -6.05 16.23
CA THR A 200 -4.44 -5.54 14.87
C THR A 200 -4.28 -6.68 13.85
N TRP A 201 -5.03 -6.58 12.75
CA TRP A 201 -4.82 -7.37 11.55
C TRP A 201 -3.85 -6.69 10.60
N PHE A 202 -2.85 -7.42 10.14
CA PHE A 202 -1.88 -7.00 9.14
C PHE A 202 -2.29 -7.58 7.78
N SER A 203 -2.47 -6.72 6.77
CA SER A 203 -2.92 -7.11 5.44
C SER A 203 -1.91 -6.67 4.40
N ASN A 204 -1.28 -7.62 3.71
CA ASN A 204 -0.51 -7.37 2.50
C ASN A 204 -1.42 -7.59 1.30
N GLY A 205 -1.73 -6.49 0.59
CA GLY A 205 -2.67 -6.46 -0.53
C GLY A 205 -2.05 -6.73 -1.90
N SER A 206 -0.76 -7.08 -1.97
CA SER A 206 -0.06 -7.30 -3.25
C SER A 206 -0.76 -8.35 -4.11
N VAL A 207 -1.05 -8.00 -5.35
CA VAL A 207 -1.79 -8.87 -6.28
C VAL A 207 -0.92 -9.57 -7.30
N VAL A 208 0.35 -9.15 -7.47
CA VAL A 208 1.30 -9.75 -8.42
C VAL A 208 2.47 -10.43 -7.74
N THR A 209 3.18 -11.29 -8.48
CA THR A 209 4.46 -11.87 -8.05
C THR A 209 5.62 -10.95 -8.39
N ASP A 210 6.75 -11.15 -7.70
CA ASP A 210 8.03 -10.52 -8.03
C ASP A 210 8.53 -10.88 -9.44
N GLY A 211 9.38 -9.98 -9.98
CA GLY A 211 10.20 -10.21 -11.17
C GLY A 211 9.72 -9.50 -12.42
N LYS A 212 10.57 -9.50 -13.44
CA LYS A 212 10.38 -8.79 -14.73
C LYS A 212 9.07 -9.17 -15.46
N PHE A 213 8.54 -10.34 -15.17
CA PHE A 213 7.31 -10.88 -15.73
C PHE A 213 6.33 -11.26 -14.62
N GLY A 214 6.15 -10.35 -13.65
CA GLY A 214 5.18 -10.52 -12.59
C GLY A 214 3.83 -11.01 -13.13
N LYS A 215 3.15 -11.86 -12.38
CA LYS A 215 1.85 -12.43 -12.74
C LYS A 215 0.84 -12.08 -11.69
N LEU A 216 -0.38 -11.82 -12.10
CA LEU A 216 -1.51 -11.72 -11.18
C LEU A 216 -1.69 -13.07 -10.45
N THR A 217 -1.66 -13.05 -9.12
CA THR A 217 -1.78 -14.26 -8.27
C THR A 217 -2.82 -14.12 -7.18
N SER A 218 -3.35 -12.93 -6.97
CA SER A 218 -4.30 -12.61 -5.92
C SER A 218 -5.29 -11.57 -6.44
N ASN A 219 -6.44 -11.47 -5.81
CA ASN A 219 -7.43 -10.43 -6.02
C ASN A 219 -7.48 -9.44 -4.84
N GLY A 220 -6.41 -9.36 -4.04
CA GLY A 220 -6.38 -8.61 -2.80
C GLY A 220 -7.14 -9.28 -1.66
N ASN A 221 -7.37 -8.54 -0.59
CA ASN A 221 -8.01 -9.02 0.64
C ASN A 221 -9.34 -8.31 0.89
N ILE A 222 -10.30 -9.05 1.44
CA ILE A 222 -11.59 -8.49 1.89
C ILE A 222 -11.56 -8.36 3.41
N LEU A 223 -11.86 -7.15 3.90
CA LEU A 223 -11.83 -6.80 5.31
C LEU A 223 -13.23 -6.33 5.75
N GLU A 224 -13.53 -6.48 7.03
CA GLU A 224 -14.79 -6.01 7.63
C GLU A 224 -14.49 -5.25 8.92
N ILE A 225 -15.07 -4.05 9.08
CA ILE A 225 -14.94 -3.20 10.25
C ILE A 225 -16.30 -2.57 10.61
#